data_607f04a09dc6a7845a2a54612d770077
#
_entry.id   607f04a09dc6a7845a2a54612d770077
#
_cell.length_a   1.000
_cell.length_b   1.000
_cell.length_c   1.000
_cell.angle_alpha   90.00
_cell.angle_beta   90.00
_cell.angle_gamma   90.00
#
_symmetry.space_group_name_H-M   'P 1'
#
loop_
_entity.id
_entity.type
_entity.pdbx_description
1 polymer ?
#
loop_
_entity_poly.entity_id
_entity_poly.type
_entity_poly.pdbx_seq_one_letter_code
_entity_poly.pdbx_strand_id
1 'polypeptide(L)'
;MYLARMKIRNALLASLSILLACVLAIAQEPVVGVTGAEADALFTSTNPQLNVNKQATYHIMKDLLEANHWELADQWLTPEYHQHNPNVASGRDGVVKFFMSIRKPTPIPEHLGAKIVAVVAEGDLVIVVTPRELTDPRDPTKKYTTSWFDMWRFKDGKADEHWDGATINPPPPPPKMN
;
A
#
# COMPACT_ATOMS: atom_id res chain seq x y z
N MET A 1 -39.07 51.03 -4.89
CA MET A 1 -37.87 50.87 -4.06
C MET A 1 -37.90 49.58 -3.20
N TYR A 2 -39.06 49.10 -2.77
CA TYR A 2 -39.20 47.91 -1.91
C TYR A 2 -38.94 46.59 -2.66
N LEU A 3 -39.39 46.44 -3.90
CA LEU A 3 -39.22 45.24 -4.73
C LEU A 3 -37.77 44.98 -5.17
N ALA A 4 -36.97 46.04 -5.35
CA ALA A 4 -35.55 45.90 -5.70
C ALA A 4 -34.70 45.38 -4.52
N ARG A 5 -35.03 45.78 -3.28
CA ARG A 5 -34.36 45.30 -2.05
C ARG A 5 -34.65 43.81 -1.77
N MET A 6 -35.86 43.32 -2.12
CA MET A 6 -36.24 41.92 -1.95
C MET A 6 -35.50 41.00 -2.93
N LYS A 7 -35.32 41.43 -4.19
CA LYS A 7 -34.58 40.67 -5.21
C LYS A 7 -33.09 40.55 -4.89
N ILE A 8 -32.47 41.60 -4.33
CA ILE A 8 -31.05 41.58 -3.92
C ILE A 8 -30.84 40.65 -2.72
N ARG A 9 -31.75 40.66 -1.75
CA ARG A 9 -31.69 39.77 -0.56
C ARG A 9 -31.80 38.31 -0.93
N ASN A 10 -32.69 37.95 -1.86
CA ASN A 10 -32.87 36.57 -2.32
C ASN A 10 -31.69 36.09 -3.19
N ALA A 11 -31.07 36.98 -3.97
CA ALA A 11 -29.87 36.66 -4.73
C ALA A 11 -28.65 36.43 -3.83
N LEU A 12 -28.50 37.21 -2.75
CA LEU A 12 -27.41 37.01 -1.76
C LEU A 12 -27.58 35.72 -0.96
N LEU A 13 -28.82 35.34 -0.62
CA LEU A 13 -29.09 34.08 0.09
C LEU A 13 -28.86 32.85 -0.82
N ALA A 14 -29.20 32.95 -2.11
CA ALA A 14 -28.93 31.87 -3.07
C ALA A 14 -27.45 31.71 -3.36
N SER A 15 -26.67 32.79 -3.44
CA SER A 15 -25.20 32.73 -3.63
C SER A 15 -24.48 32.16 -2.41
N LEU A 16 -24.95 32.46 -1.21
CA LEU A 16 -24.40 31.93 0.03
C LEU A 16 -24.68 30.42 0.18
N SER A 17 -25.86 29.96 -0.25
CA SER A 17 -26.21 28.54 -0.25
C SER A 17 -25.39 27.71 -1.27
N ILE A 18 -25.06 28.30 -2.42
CA ILE A 18 -24.20 27.63 -3.43
C ILE A 18 -22.74 27.56 -2.96
N LEU A 19 -22.23 28.59 -2.28
CA LEU A 19 -20.89 28.54 -1.69
C LEU A 19 -20.79 27.49 -0.54
N LEU A 20 -21.82 27.35 0.26
CA LEU A 20 -21.84 26.38 1.35
C LEU A 20 -21.95 24.93 0.83
N ALA A 21 -22.66 24.70 -0.28
CA ALA A 21 -22.75 23.39 -0.91
C ALA A 21 -21.42 22.94 -1.56
N CYS A 22 -20.58 23.86 -2.05
CA CYS A 22 -19.26 23.56 -2.59
C CYS A 22 -18.23 23.19 -1.53
N VAL A 23 -18.41 23.57 -0.27
CA VAL A 23 -17.47 23.24 0.82
C VAL A 23 -17.70 21.83 1.40
N LEU A 24 -18.88 21.24 1.18
CA LEU A 24 -19.22 19.89 1.68
C LEU A 24 -18.76 18.73 0.78
N ALA A 25 -18.15 19.01 -0.37
CA ALA A 25 -17.83 18.01 -1.39
C ALA A 25 -16.34 17.56 -1.43
N ILE A 26 -15.56 17.79 -0.37
CA ILE A 26 -14.12 17.41 -0.36
C ILE A 26 -13.82 16.36 0.72
N ALA A 27 -14.76 15.51 1.04
CA ALA A 27 -14.42 14.29 1.78
C ALA A 27 -13.91 13.25 0.78
N GLN A 28 -12.62 12.95 0.83
CA GLN A 28 -12.06 11.84 0.07
C GLN A 28 -12.74 10.54 0.50
N GLU A 29 -13.28 9.78 -0.44
CA GLU A 29 -13.74 8.42 -0.17
C GLU A 29 -12.55 7.58 0.30
N PRO A 30 -12.68 6.84 1.42
CA PRO A 30 -11.60 6.02 1.93
C PRO A 30 -11.22 4.90 0.95
N VAL A 31 -9.92 4.64 0.81
CA VAL A 31 -9.45 3.45 0.09
C VAL A 31 -9.77 2.23 0.94
N VAL A 32 -10.59 1.33 0.40
CA VAL A 32 -11.05 0.12 1.08
C VAL A 32 -10.41 -1.11 0.43
N GLY A 33 -9.96 -2.05 1.24
CA GLY A 33 -9.47 -3.36 0.80
C GLY A 33 -10.19 -4.50 1.53
N VAL A 34 -10.12 -5.70 0.97
CA VAL A 34 -10.61 -6.96 1.56
C VAL A 34 -9.52 -7.63 2.39
N THR A 35 -9.88 -8.55 3.29
CA THR A 35 -8.98 -9.32 4.16
C THR A 35 -9.36 -10.79 4.19
N GLY A 36 -8.53 -11.64 4.79
CA GLY A 36 -8.82 -13.06 4.97
C GLY A 36 -8.99 -13.80 3.65
N ALA A 37 -9.91 -14.75 3.59
CA ALA A 37 -10.14 -15.57 2.40
C ALA A 37 -10.48 -14.77 1.13
N GLU A 38 -11.11 -13.60 1.27
CA GLU A 38 -11.38 -12.73 0.12
C GLU A 38 -10.08 -12.12 -0.44
N ALA A 39 -9.16 -11.71 0.43
CA ALA A 39 -7.85 -11.24 0.01
C ALA A 39 -7.02 -12.35 -0.64
N ASP A 40 -7.00 -13.54 -0.04
CA ASP A 40 -6.29 -14.71 -0.58
C ASP A 40 -6.75 -15.05 -1.99
N ALA A 41 -8.06 -14.98 -2.27
CA ALA A 41 -8.64 -15.25 -3.58
C ALA A 41 -8.12 -14.31 -4.69
N LEU A 42 -7.70 -13.10 -4.35
CA LEU A 42 -7.13 -12.16 -5.32
C LEU A 42 -5.77 -12.62 -5.87
N PHE A 43 -5.06 -13.48 -5.13
CA PHE A 43 -3.77 -14.04 -5.56
C PHE A 43 -3.89 -15.30 -6.41
N THR A 44 -5.07 -15.58 -6.96
CA THR A 44 -5.30 -16.70 -7.86
C THR A 44 -5.52 -16.24 -9.31
N SER A 45 -5.28 -17.15 -10.27
CA SER A 45 -5.56 -16.92 -11.70
C SER A 45 -5.88 -18.23 -12.40
N THR A 46 -6.76 -18.19 -13.39
CA THR A 46 -7.02 -19.34 -14.30
C THR A 46 -5.88 -19.56 -15.29
N ASN A 47 -5.06 -18.54 -15.56
CA ASN A 47 -3.83 -18.70 -16.34
C ASN A 47 -2.75 -19.32 -15.44
N PRO A 48 -2.19 -20.50 -15.80
CA PRO A 48 -1.24 -21.20 -14.93
C PRO A 48 0.04 -20.40 -14.61
N GLN A 49 0.61 -19.70 -15.59
CA GLN A 49 1.82 -18.90 -15.38
C GLN A 49 1.56 -17.70 -14.46
N LEU A 50 0.47 -16.98 -14.68
CA LEU A 50 0.09 -15.86 -13.80
C LEU A 50 -0.27 -16.37 -12.40
N ASN A 51 -0.85 -17.57 -12.29
CA ASN A 51 -1.16 -18.18 -11.00
C ASN A 51 0.11 -18.48 -10.20
N VAL A 52 1.15 -19.04 -10.82
CA VAL A 52 2.44 -19.29 -10.15
C VAL A 52 3.01 -17.98 -9.58
N ASN A 53 3.05 -16.92 -10.36
CA ASN A 53 3.58 -15.63 -9.94
C ASN A 53 2.73 -15.00 -8.82
N LYS A 54 1.40 -15.07 -8.93
CA LYS A 54 0.46 -14.57 -7.90
C LYS A 54 0.60 -15.36 -6.60
N GLN A 55 0.74 -16.68 -6.65
CA GLN A 55 0.94 -17.50 -5.46
C GLN A 55 2.29 -17.21 -4.78
N ALA A 56 3.37 -17.04 -5.54
CA ALA A 56 4.65 -16.60 -4.98
C ALA A 56 4.52 -15.20 -4.32
N THR A 57 3.78 -14.28 -4.95
CA THR A 57 3.48 -12.96 -4.35
C THR A 57 2.69 -13.10 -3.05
N TYR A 58 1.71 -14.00 -3.00
CA TYR A 58 0.94 -14.29 -1.78
C TYR A 58 1.84 -14.70 -0.62
N HIS A 59 2.78 -15.60 -0.86
CA HIS A 59 3.75 -16.04 0.15
C HIS A 59 4.74 -14.93 0.54
N ILE A 60 5.18 -14.12 -0.42
CA ILE A 60 5.99 -12.92 -0.11
C ILE A 60 5.22 -12.00 0.84
N MET A 61 3.95 -11.71 0.56
CA MET A 61 3.13 -10.83 1.39
C MET A 61 2.85 -11.44 2.77
N LYS A 62 2.43 -12.70 2.83
CA LYS A 62 1.99 -13.36 4.07
C LYS A 62 3.16 -13.85 4.92
N ASP A 63 4.07 -14.63 4.33
CA ASP A 63 5.11 -15.32 5.10
C ASP A 63 6.31 -14.42 5.37
N LEU A 64 6.76 -13.64 4.36
CA LEU A 64 7.93 -12.78 4.51
C LEU A 64 7.57 -11.41 5.09
N LEU A 65 6.65 -10.67 4.46
CA LEU A 65 6.35 -9.29 4.85
C LEU A 65 5.45 -9.22 6.10
N GLU A 66 4.42 -10.04 6.23
CA GLU A 66 3.52 -10.01 7.38
C GLU A 66 4.06 -10.79 8.57
N ALA A 67 4.44 -12.06 8.39
CA ALA A 67 4.91 -12.92 9.47
C ALA A 67 6.41 -12.80 9.76
N ASN A 68 7.19 -12.14 8.89
CA ASN A 68 8.63 -11.90 9.00
C ASN A 68 9.50 -13.16 8.99
N HIS A 69 9.07 -14.23 8.27
CA HIS A 69 9.82 -15.47 8.08
C HIS A 69 10.79 -15.37 6.91
N TRP A 70 11.76 -14.45 7.01
CA TRP A 70 12.74 -14.21 5.94
C TRP A 70 13.74 -15.33 5.73
N GLU A 71 13.82 -16.31 6.63
CA GLU A 71 14.53 -17.57 6.41
C GLU A 71 13.92 -18.41 5.27
N LEU A 72 12.67 -18.13 4.87
CA LEU A 72 11.99 -18.76 3.73
C LEU A 72 12.22 -18.01 2.41
N ALA A 73 12.99 -16.93 2.41
CA ALA A 73 13.14 -16.06 1.24
C ALA A 73 13.70 -16.77 0.01
N ASP A 74 14.49 -17.85 0.18
CA ASP A 74 15.04 -18.62 -0.91
C ASP A 74 13.99 -19.40 -1.71
N GLN A 75 12.81 -19.61 -1.15
CA GLN A 75 11.67 -20.22 -1.85
C GLN A 75 11.01 -19.24 -2.82
N TRP A 76 11.03 -17.93 -2.52
CA TRP A 76 10.22 -16.92 -3.19
C TRP A 76 11.02 -15.84 -3.91
N LEU A 77 12.30 -15.64 -3.58
CA LEU A 77 13.19 -14.65 -4.18
C LEU A 77 14.36 -15.32 -4.90
N THR A 78 14.78 -14.73 -6.03
CA THR A 78 16.04 -15.14 -6.67
C THR A 78 17.25 -14.68 -5.82
N PRO A 79 18.44 -15.29 -5.95
CA PRO A 79 19.64 -14.82 -5.25
C PRO A 79 20.00 -13.37 -5.58
N GLU A 80 19.81 -12.96 -6.84
CA GLU A 80 20.17 -11.65 -7.36
C GLU A 80 19.19 -10.56 -6.96
N TYR A 81 17.92 -10.87 -6.67
CA TYR A 81 16.79 -10.01 -6.33
C TYR A 81 17.10 -8.50 -6.31
N HIS A 82 16.70 -7.79 -7.34
CA HIS A 82 16.94 -6.36 -7.48
C HIS A 82 15.89 -5.54 -6.72
N GLN A 83 16.34 -4.76 -5.73
CA GLN A 83 15.48 -3.92 -4.91
C GLN A 83 15.60 -2.46 -5.32
N HIS A 84 14.46 -1.82 -5.70
CA HIS A 84 14.41 -0.40 -6.08
C HIS A 84 13.95 0.51 -4.93
N ASN A 85 13.58 -0.04 -3.76
CA ASN A 85 13.36 0.76 -2.56
C ASN A 85 14.71 1.34 -2.06
N PRO A 86 14.85 2.67 -1.97
CA PRO A 86 16.14 3.30 -1.65
C PRO A 86 16.64 3.01 -0.22
N ASN A 87 15.80 2.41 0.63
CA ASN A 87 16.14 2.10 2.02
C ASN A 87 16.60 0.64 2.22
N VAL A 88 16.54 -0.21 1.17
CA VAL A 88 16.81 -1.64 1.26
C VAL A 88 17.84 -2.05 0.20
N ALA A 89 18.87 -2.74 0.63
CA ALA A 89 19.92 -3.20 -0.29
C ALA A 89 19.40 -4.29 -1.24
N SER A 90 19.88 -4.30 -2.49
CA SER A 90 19.67 -5.38 -3.45
C SER A 90 20.40 -6.66 -3.05
N GLY A 91 20.00 -7.78 -3.69
CA GLY A 91 20.40 -9.13 -3.36
C GLY A 91 19.51 -9.71 -2.26
N ARG A 92 19.08 -10.97 -2.43
CA ARG A 92 18.24 -11.66 -1.43
C ARG A 92 18.82 -11.54 -0.02
N ASP A 93 20.12 -11.78 0.16
CA ASP A 93 20.76 -11.72 1.47
C ASP A 93 20.71 -10.32 2.09
N GLY A 94 20.83 -9.27 1.27
CA GLY A 94 20.69 -7.87 1.71
C GLY A 94 19.29 -7.57 2.24
N VAL A 95 18.27 -8.01 1.50
CA VAL A 95 16.86 -7.87 1.88
C VAL A 95 16.54 -8.65 3.15
N VAL A 96 16.98 -9.92 3.23
CA VAL A 96 16.81 -10.77 4.41
C VAL A 96 17.43 -10.13 5.65
N LYS A 97 18.68 -9.69 5.56
CA LYS A 97 19.39 -9.00 6.66
C LYS A 97 18.64 -7.75 7.12
N PHE A 98 18.14 -6.95 6.19
CA PHE A 98 17.39 -5.74 6.51
C PHE A 98 16.13 -6.07 7.33
N PHE A 99 15.27 -6.95 6.83
CA PHE A 99 13.99 -7.22 7.48
C PHE A 99 14.13 -7.99 8.78
N MET A 100 15.06 -8.93 8.88
CA MET A 100 15.36 -9.65 10.14
C MET A 100 15.91 -8.72 11.23
N SER A 101 16.50 -7.56 10.87
CA SER A 101 16.97 -6.57 11.83
C SER A 101 15.85 -5.72 12.43
N ILE A 102 14.68 -5.64 11.78
CA ILE A 102 13.58 -4.76 12.19
C ILE A 102 12.70 -5.41 13.26
N ARG A 103 12.37 -6.69 13.11
CA ARG A 103 11.50 -7.43 14.02
C ARG A 103 11.76 -8.94 13.98
N LYS A 104 11.24 -9.63 14.98
CA LYS A 104 11.28 -11.10 15.05
C LYS A 104 10.13 -11.72 14.26
N PRO A 105 10.27 -12.99 13.77
CA PRO A 105 9.17 -13.74 13.19
C PRO A 105 7.99 -13.89 14.17
N THR A 106 6.79 -13.92 13.61
CA THR A 106 5.53 -14.24 14.30
C THR A 106 4.90 -15.45 13.62
N PRO A 107 3.98 -16.21 14.26
CA PRO A 107 3.31 -17.32 13.59
C PRO A 107 2.71 -16.90 12.24
N ILE A 108 2.94 -17.70 11.20
CA ILE A 108 2.35 -17.47 9.88
C ILE A 108 0.83 -17.64 10.01
N PRO A 109 0.02 -16.62 9.66
CA PRO A 109 -1.42 -16.71 9.79
C PRO A 109 -2.01 -17.67 8.74
N GLU A 110 -3.21 -18.17 8.99
CA GLU A 110 -3.94 -18.99 8.02
C GLU A 110 -4.27 -18.20 6.76
N HIS A 111 -4.76 -16.97 6.93
CA HIS A 111 -5.07 -16.03 5.87
C HIS A 111 -4.21 -14.78 5.95
N LEU A 112 -4.01 -14.10 4.82
CA LEU A 112 -3.35 -12.78 4.80
C LEU A 112 -4.18 -11.77 5.61
N GLY A 113 -3.56 -11.15 6.62
CA GLY A 113 -4.19 -10.15 7.48
C GLY A 113 -4.17 -8.75 6.88
N ALA A 114 -3.22 -8.47 6.00
CA ALA A 114 -3.15 -7.19 5.30
C ALA A 114 -4.40 -6.95 4.44
N LYS A 115 -4.86 -5.69 4.39
CA LYS A 115 -5.94 -5.29 3.48
C LYS A 115 -5.43 -5.22 2.05
N ILE A 116 -6.11 -5.87 1.12
CA ILE A 116 -5.75 -5.88 -0.31
C ILE A 116 -6.87 -5.21 -1.12
N VAL A 117 -6.52 -4.21 -1.91
CA VAL A 117 -7.43 -3.52 -2.84
C VAL A 117 -7.52 -4.30 -4.14
N ALA A 118 -6.37 -4.70 -4.69
CA ALA A 118 -6.28 -5.42 -5.96
C ALA A 118 -4.96 -6.19 -6.07
N VAL A 119 -4.98 -7.28 -6.86
CA VAL A 119 -3.78 -7.99 -7.32
C VAL A 119 -3.89 -8.17 -8.83
N VAL A 120 -3.03 -7.49 -9.58
CA VAL A 120 -3.00 -7.52 -11.04
C VAL A 120 -1.74 -8.25 -11.48
N ALA A 121 -1.87 -9.17 -12.44
CA ALA A 121 -0.74 -9.89 -13.02
C ALA A 121 -0.82 -9.86 -14.54
N GLU A 122 0.31 -9.56 -15.19
CA GLU A 122 0.48 -9.57 -16.63
C GLU A 122 1.92 -9.96 -17.00
N GLY A 123 2.06 -10.94 -17.88
CA GLY A 123 3.39 -11.45 -18.22
C GLY A 123 4.14 -11.98 -17.01
N ASP A 124 5.29 -11.41 -16.74
CA ASP A 124 6.15 -11.71 -15.59
C ASP A 124 5.95 -10.77 -14.40
N LEU A 125 4.99 -9.84 -14.47
CA LEU A 125 4.74 -8.84 -13.44
C LEU A 125 3.52 -9.17 -12.57
N VAL A 126 3.63 -8.86 -11.29
CA VAL A 126 2.49 -8.84 -10.35
C VAL A 126 2.53 -7.52 -9.57
N ILE A 127 1.38 -6.85 -9.51
CA ILE A 127 1.18 -5.62 -8.73
C ILE A 127 0.18 -5.93 -7.63
N VAL A 128 0.53 -5.57 -6.40
CA VAL A 128 -0.38 -5.60 -5.24
C VAL A 128 -0.67 -4.18 -4.83
N VAL A 129 -1.96 -3.87 -4.65
CA VAL A 129 -2.43 -2.56 -4.19
C VAL A 129 -2.99 -2.72 -2.79
N THR A 130 -2.44 -1.96 -1.84
CA THR A 130 -2.90 -1.94 -0.44
C THR A 130 -3.38 -0.54 -0.04
N PRO A 131 -4.38 -0.42 0.86
CA PRO A 131 -4.73 0.88 1.42
C PRO A 131 -3.65 1.31 2.42
N ARG A 132 -3.34 2.61 2.42
CA ARG A 132 -2.41 3.23 3.36
C ARG A 132 -3.08 4.40 4.06
N GLU A 133 -3.12 4.36 5.39
CA GLU A 133 -3.59 5.48 6.19
C GLU A 133 -2.41 6.38 6.56
N LEU A 134 -2.58 7.68 6.37
CA LEU A 134 -1.59 8.70 6.65
C LEU A 134 -2.20 9.83 7.48
N THR A 135 -1.36 10.52 8.25
CA THR A 135 -1.75 11.75 8.95
C THR A 135 -1.74 12.92 7.97
N ASP A 136 -2.78 13.75 8.00
CA ASP A 136 -2.82 14.97 7.17
C ASP A 136 -1.71 15.93 7.64
N PRO A 137 -0.76 16.31 6.77
CA PRO A 137 0.33 17.21 7.14
C PRO A 137 -0.15 18.64 7.45
N ARG A 138 -1.38 18.99 7.05
CA ARG A 138 -2.00 20.31 7.32
C ARG A 138 -2.79 20.32 8.62
N ASP A 139 -3.22 19.14 9.12
CA ASP A 139 -3.98 18.96 10.35
C ASP A 139 -3.63 17.61 10.98
N PRO A 140 -2.67 17.56 11.92
CA PRO A 140 -2.21 16.30 12.56
C PRO A 140 -3.30 15.52 13.31
N THR A 141 -4.46 16.13 13.56
CA THR A 141 -5.60 15.45 14.19
C THR A 141 -6.42 14.63 13.20
N LYS A 142 -6.19 14.81 11.90
CA LYS A 142 -6.90 14.14 10.81
C LYS A 142 -6.06 13.07 10.14
N LYS A 143 -6.76 12.07 9.65
CA LYS A 143 -6.22 10.99 8.82
C LYS A 143 -6.85 11.05 7.44
N TYR A 144 -6.10 10.56 6.45
CA TYR A 144 -6.60 10.29 5.11
C TYR A 144 -6.06 8.97 4.61
N THR A 145 -6.69 8.41 3.61
CA THR A 145 -6.23 7.15 3.00
C THR A 145 -5.70 7.42 1.60
N THR A 146 -4.70 6.62 1.21
CA THR A 146 -4.16 6.55 -0.14
C THR A 146 -3.88 5.09 -0.47
N SER A 147 -3.40 4.82 -1.67
CA SER A 147 -2.98 3.48 -2.07
C SER A 147 -1.47 3.37 -2.06
N TRP A 148 -0.98 2.22 -1.65
CA TRP A 148 0.40 1.81 -1.82
C TRP A 148 0.46 0.74 -2.90
N PHE A 149 1.50 0.75 -3.72
CA PHE A 149 1.71 -0.17 -4.83
C PHE A 149 3.06 -0.86 -4.64
N ASP A 150 3.02 -2.18 -4.52
CA ASP A 150 4.19 -3.05 -4.60
C ASP A 150 4.13 -3.79 -5.93
N MET A 151 5.21 -3.79 -6.69
CA MET A 151 5.31 -4.50 -7.96
C MET A 151 6.53 -5.41 -7.95
N TRP A 152 6.33 -6.66 -8.37
CA TRP A 152 7.40 -7.63 -8.56
C TRP A 152 7.48 -8.10 -9.99
N ARG A 153 8.70 -8.32 -10.47
CA ARG A 153 9.01 -9.11 -11.67
C ARG A 153 9.38 -10.51 -11.24
N PHE A 154 8.92 -11.51 -11.97
CA PHE A 154 9.15 -12.91 -11.70
C PHE A 154 10.03 -13.57 -12.75
N LYS A 155 10.92 -14.44 -12.30
CA LYS A 155 11.74 -15.33 -13.11
C LYS A 155 11.65 -16.73 -12.52
N ASP A 156 11.22 -17.69 -13.33
CA ASP A 156 11.07 -19.10 -12.91
C ASP A 156 10.26 -19.28 -11.61
N GLY A 157 9.18 -18.49 -11.44
CA GLY A 157 8.29 -18.54 -10.30
C GLY A 157 8.81 -17.88 -9.02
N LYS A 158 9.97 -17.21 -9.08
CA LYS A 158 10.54 -16.43 -7.96
C LYS A 158 10.59 -14.95 -8.33
N ALA A 159 10.38 -14.09 -7.33
CA ALA A 159 10.56 -12.65 -7.54
C ALA A 159 12.04 -12.33 -7.74
N ASP A 160 12.33 -11.64 -8.83
CA ASP A 160 13.66 -11.25 -9.27
C ASP A 160 13.92 -9.75 -9.10
N GLU A 161 12.85 -8.95 -9.09
CA GLU A 161 12.94 -7.51 -9.01
C GLU A 161 11.70 -6.93 -8.32
N HIS A 162 11.86 -5.83 -7.57
CA HIS A 162 10.79 -5.18 -6.81
C HIS A 162 10.85 -3.66 -6.90
N TRP A 163 9.69 -3.05 -7.08
CA TRP A 163 9.45 -1.60 -7.03
C TRP A 163 8.34 -1.26 -6.05
N ASP A 164 8.49 -0.14 -5.39
CA ASP A 164 7.45 0.48 -4.57
C ASP A 164 7.55 2.02 -4.63
N GLY A 165 6.66 2.70 -3.96
CA GLY A 165 6.64 4.16 -3.88
C GLY A 165 7.49 4.74 -2.74
N ALA A 166 8.42 3.99 -2.16
CA ALA A 166 9.21 4.45 -1.03
C ALA A 166 10.11 5.64 -1.40
N THR A 167 10.23 6.57 -0.47
CA THR A 167 11.21 7.66 -0.49
C THR A 167 12.29 7.37 0.53
N ILE A 168 13.44 8.05 0.42
CA ILE A 168 14.51 7.95 1.42
C ILE A 168 13.94 8.32 2.80
N ASN A 169 14.15 7.44 3.77
CA ASN A 169 13.74 7.70 5.15
C ASN A 169 14.51 8.89 5.72
N PRO A 170 13.86 9.79 6.51
CA PRO A 170 14.57 10.83 7.22
C PRO A 170 15.57 10.21 8.21
N PRO A 171 16.68 10.89 8.52
CA PRO A 171 17.60 10.42 9.54
C PRO A 171 16.87 10.29 10.89
N PRO A 172 17.30 9.37 11.76
CA PRO A 172 16.71 9.26 13.09
C PRO A 172 16.86 10.58 13.84
N PRO A 173 15.87 10.96 14.68
CA PRO A 173 15.98 12.17 15.48
C PRO A 173 17.22 12.09 16.39
N PRO A 174 17.88 13.23 16.67
CA PRO A 174 19.03 13.24 17.56
C PRO A 174 18.62 12.69 18.94
N PRO A 175 19.56 12.01 19.65
CA PRO A 175 19.29 11.50 20.98
C PRO A 175 18.85 12.65 21.89
N LYS A 176 17.77 12.40 22.67
CA LYS A 176 17.35 13.39 23.67
C LYS A 176 18.52 13.58 24.67
N MET A 177 19.05 14.76 24.73
CA MET A 177 19.99 15.12 25.81
C MET A 177 19.19 15.16 27.11
N ASN A 178 19.52 14.25 28.03
CA ASN A 178 19.01 14.25 29.39
C ASN A 178 19.68 15.33 30.24
#